data_ac61d12e483c2b9705f0e40a960e3bc2
#
_entry.id   ac61d12e483c2b9705f0e40a960e3bc2
#
_cell.length_a   1.000
_cell.length_b   1.000
_cell.length_c   1.000
_cell.angle_alpha   90.00
_cell.angle_beta   90.00
_cell.angle_gamma   90.00
#
_symmetry.space_group_name_H-M   'P 1'
#
loop_
_entity.id
_entity.type
_entity.pdbx_description
1 polymer ?
#
loop_
_entity_poly.entity_id
_entity_poly.type
_entity_poly.pdbx_seq_one_letter_code
_entity_poly.pdbx_strand_id
1 'polypeptide(L)'
;QTEAILPVHVYGRPCDVDEIEKIAAKNKLKVIYDAAHAFGVNCHCGSILNHGDLSVVSFHATKVFNTFEGGAIISKNRETKLYIDQLKNFGFVDENTVDQIGINGKMSEFNAALGLVQLKHIDKVITKRKAISDHYESQLAKIEGISCIGSIGEMKSNYSYFPILVKNSFPISRDDLYDKLKLNGIHARKYFYPLITNFPMIHDNRAFGSERFPIANRVSS
;
A
#
# COMPACT_ATOMS: atom_id res chain seq x y z
N GLN A 1 -21.76 -3.38 -14.82
CA GLN A 1 -22.20 -3.57 -13.44
C GLN A 1 -20.96 -3.72 -12.56
N THR A 2 -20.93 -3.05 -11.39
CA THR A 2 -19.80 -3.18 -10.43
C THR A 2 -19.94 -4.50 -9.67
N GLU A 3 -18.83 -5.23 -9.54
CA GLU A 3 -18.79 -6.54 -8.86
C GLU A 3 -17.87 -6.51 -7.62
N ALA A 4 -16.88 -5.63 -7.62
CA ALA A 4 -15.94 -5.52 -6.53
C ALA A 4 -15.48 -4.07 -6.28
N ILE A 5 -15.01 -3.83 -5.05
CA ILE A 5 -14.32 -2.60 -4.64
C ILE A 5 -12.87 -2.99 -4.36
N LEU A 6 -11.92 -2.21 -4.90
CA LEU A 6 -10.48 -2.41 -4.68
C LEU A 6 -9.88 -1.14 -4.04
N PRO A 7 -10.00 -0.98 -2.72
CA PRO A 7 -9.43 0.15 -2.01
C PRO A 7 -7.94 -0.07 -1.73
N VAL A 8 -7.19 1.03 -1.62
CA VAL A 8 -5.75 0.98 -1.36
C VAL A 8 -5.44 1.59 0.00
N HIS A 9 -4.78 0.86 0.89
CA HIS A 9 -4.22 1.39 2.14
C HIS A 9 -2.92 2.15 1.86
N VAL A 10 -3.06 3.31 1.19
CA VAL A 10 -1.92 4.10 0.72
C VAL A 10 -1.03 4.52 1.89
N TYR A 11 0.29 4.35 1.75
CA TYR A 11 1.30 4.63 2.79
C TYR A 11 1.13 3.80 4.08
N GLY A 12 0.31 2.76 4.06
CA GLY A 12 -0.07 2.02 5.27
C GLY A 12 -1.15 2.73 6.09
N ARG A 13 -1.82 3.75 5.53
CA ARG A 13 -2.96 4.42 6.16
C ARG A 13 -4.23 3.65 5.81
N PRO A 14 -4.97 3.16 6.79
CA PRO A 14 -6.21 2.44 6.53
C PRO A 14 -7.25 3.30 5.80
N CYS A 15 -7.91 2.69 4.82
CA CYS A 15 -9.19 3.20 4.35
C CYS A 15 -10.23 3.11 5.47
N ASP A 16 -11.35 3.80 5.33
CA ASP A 16 -12.51 3.61 6.20
C ASP A 16 -13.14 2.24 5.90
N VAL A 17 -12.61 1.22 6.60
CA VAL A 17 -12.98 -0.17 6.35
C VAL A 17 -14.42 -0.45 6.75
N ASP A 18 -14.94 0.23 7.78
CA ASP A 18 -16.28 0.05 8.28
C ASP A 18 -17.33 0.57 7.28
N GLU A 19 -17.08 1.75 6.70
CA GLU A 19 -17.96 2.32 5.68
C GLU A 19 -17.89 1.53 4.37
N ILE A 20 -16.70 1.08 3.97
CA ILE A 20 -16.53 0.23 2.78
C ILE A 20 -17.29 -1.09 2.95
N GLU A 21 -17.22 -1.72 4.13
CA GLU A 21 -17.93 -2.96 4.42
C GLU A 21 -19.46 -2.78 4.35
N LYS A 22 -19.98 -1.67 4.90
CA LYS A 22 -21.41 -1.34 4.79
C LYS A 22 -21.86 -1.18 3.34
N ILE A 23 -21.07 -0.45 2.54
CA ILE A 23 -21.37 -0.23 1.11
C ILE A 23 -21.32 -1.56 0.35
N ALA A 24 -20.30 -2.37 0.59
CA ALA A 24 -20.13 -3.67 -0.05
C ALA A 24 -21.27 -4.63 0.29
N ALA A 25 -21.65 -4.73 1.56
CA ALA A 25 -22.75 -5.56 2.02
C ALA A 25 -24.09 -5.13 1.39
N LYS A 26 -24.38 -3.82 1.39
CA LYS A 26 -25.61 -3.27 0.80
C LYS A 26 -25.74 -3.60 -0.70
N ASN A 27 -24.62 -3.60 -1.42
CA ASN A 27 -24.59 -3.77 -2.88
C ASN A 27 -24.13 -5.16 -3.32
N LYS A 28 -23.90 -6.09 -2.39
CA LYS A 28 -23.39 -7.46 -2.65
C LYS A 28 -22.08 -7.47 -3.42
N LEU A 29 -21.17 -6.56 -3.08
CA LEU A 29 -19.86 -6.42 -3.73
C LEU A 29 -18.79 -7.18 -2.95
N LYS A 30 -17.77 -7.64 -3.67
CA LYS A 30 -16.54 -8.15 -3.07
C LYS A 30 -15.61 -6.98 -2.72
N VAL A 31 -14.78 -7.16 -1.67
CA VAL A 31 -13.78 -6.18 -1.29
C VAL A 31 -12.40 -6.83 -1.30
N ILE A 32 -11.51 -6.29 -2.12
CA ILE A 32 -10.11 -6.72 -2.22
C ILE A 32 -9.24 -5.54 -1.87
N TYR A 33 -8.58 -5.57 -0.70
CA TYR A 33 -7.67 -4.49 -0.31
C TYR A 33 -6.30 -4.64 -0.96
N ASP A 34 -5.86 -3.59 -1.66
CA ASP A 34 -4.43 -3.40 -1.89
C ASP A 34 -3.81 -2.91 -0.58
N ALA A 35 -3.24 -3.85 0.16
CA ALA A 35 -2.58 -3.64 1.43
C ALA A 35 -1.04 -3.68 1.30
N ALA A 36 -0.51 -3.40 0.10
CA ALA A 36 0.94 -3.47 -0.19
C ALA A 36 1.80 -2.66 0.80
N HIS A 37 1.24 -1.66 1.45
CA HIS A 37 1.93 -0.80 2.42
C HIS A 37 1.54 -1.09 3.88
N ALA A 38 0.65 -2.04 4.14
CA ALA A 38 -0.05 -2.16 5.42
C ALA A 38 0.44 -3.29 6.33
N PHE A 39 1.60 -3.90 6.05
CA PHE A 39 2.18 -4.91 6.95
C PHE A 39 2.41 -4.32 8.35
N GLY A 40 1.88 -4.98 9.39
CA GLY A 40 2.02 -4.53 10.78
C GLY A 40 1.15 -3.33 11.19
N VAL A 41 0.23 -2.90 10.32
CA VAL A 41 -0.76 -1.87 10.65
C VAL A 41 -1.95 -2.48 11.36
N ASN A 42 -2.38 -1.87 12.46
CA ASN A 42 -3.57 -2.29 13.20
C ASN A 42 -4.59 -1.16 13.29
N CYS A 43 -5.86 -1.53 13.19
CA CYS A 43 -7.03 -0.72 13.56
C CYS A 43 -7.49 -1.06 15.00
N HIS A 44 -8.59 -0.48 15.43
CA HIS A 44 -9.22 -0.76 16.73
C HIS A 44 -9.62 -2.24 16.91
N CYS A 45 -9.85 -2.98 15.85
CA CYS A 45 -10.27 -4.38 15.84
C CYS A 45 -9.15 -5.37 15.52
N GLY A 46 -7.88 -4.94 15.49
CA GLY A 46 -6.72 -5.80 15.22
C GLY A 46 -6.02 -5.50 13.90
N SER A 47 -5.49 -6.51 13.23
CA SER A 47 -4.77 -6.31 11.97
C SER A 47 -5.70 -5.80 10.87
N ILE A 48 -5.30 -4.70 10.20
CA ILE A 48 -6.03 -4.16 9.06
C ILE A 48 -6.16 -5.17 7.90
N LEU A 49 -5.28 -6.15 7.86
CA LEU A 49 -5.26 -7.18 6.83
C LEU A 49 -6.42 -8.19 6.95
N ASN A 50 -7.15 -8.17 8.07
CA ASN A 50 -8.29 -9.06 8.30
C ASN A 50 -9.60 -8.53 7.69
N HIS A 51 -9.59 -7.36 7.08
CA HIS A 51 -10.77 -6.76 6.44
C HIS A 51 -10.92 -7.19 4.97
N GLY A 52 -12.15 -7.04 4.45
CA GLY A 52 -12.50 -7.43 3.09
C GLY A 52 -12.59 -8.94 2.87
N ASP A 53 -12.79 -9.37 1.63
CA ASP A 53 -12.72 -10.78 1.22
C ASP A 53 -11.26 -11.23 1.08
N LEU A 54 -10.41 -10.34 0.54
CA LEU A 54 -8.97 -10.55 0.37
C LEU A 54 -8.19 -9.27 0.73
N SER A 55 -6.96 -9.46 1.23
CA SER A 55 -5.96 -8.41 1.34
C SER A 55 -4.66 -8.86 0.69
N VAL A 56 -4.06 -8.00 -0.14
CA VAL A 56 -2.82 -8.29 -0.86
C VAL A 56 -1.68 -7.46 -0.28
N VAL A 57 -0.65 -8.11 0.22
CA VAL A 57 0.51 -7.48 0.88
C VAL A 57 1.75 -7.67 0.02
N SER A 58 2.55 -6.63 -0.12
CA SER A 58 3.83 -6.66 -0.82
C SER A 58 4.99 -6.84 0.16
N PHE A 59 5.92 -7.73 -0.20
CA PHE A 59 7.21 -7.91 0.47
C PHE A 59 8.39 -7.48 -0.41
N HIS A 60 8.13 -6.58 -1.37
CA HIS A 60 9.18 -5.95 -2.17
C HIS A 60 10.19 -5.23 -1.28
N ALA A 61 11.43 -5.12 -1.72
CA ALA A 61 12.58 -4.56 -0.98
C ALA A 61 12.36 -3.17 -0.33
N THR A 62 11.45 -2.36 -0.89
CA THR A 62 11.14 -1.02 -0.36
C THR A 62 10.16 -1.03 0.82
N LYS A 63 9.53 -2.16 1.15
CA LYS A 63 8.52 -2.25 2.21
C LYS A 63 9.16 -2.34 3.59
N VAL A 64 8.39 -1.98 4.62
CA VAL A 64 8.86 -2.05 6.03
C VAL A 64 9.25 -3.47 6.44
N PHE A 65 8.46 -4.45 5.99
CA PHE A 65 8.81 -5.87 6.02
C PHE A 65 9.01 -6.31 4.57
N ASN A 66 10.13 -6.93 4.28
CA ASN A 66 10.45 -7.35 2.92
C ASN A 66 11.23 -8.67 2.88
N THR A 67 11.17 -9.30 1.72
CA THR A 67 11.90 -10.51 1.39
C THR A 67 12.71 -10.33 0.10
N PHE A 68 13.18 -9.11 -0.18
CA PHE A 68 13.63 -8.58 -1.47
C PHE A 68 12.50 -8.54 -2.48
N GLU A 69 11.99 -9.68 -2.88
CA GLU A 69 10.78 -9.85 -3.67
C GLU A 69 9.84 -10.84 -2.98
N GLY A 70 8.54 -10.63 -3.14
CA GLY A 70 7.50 -11.50 -2.59
C GLY A 70 6.25 -10.74 -2.19
N GLY A 71 5.31 -11.48 -1.66
CA GLY A 71 4.03 -10.97 -1.17
C GLY A 71 3.22 -12.06 -0.50
N ALA A 72 2.06 -11.67 0.01
CA ALA A 72 1.09 -12.60 0.55
C ALA A 72 -0.32 -12.14 0.21
N ILE A 73 -1.21 -13.10 0.04
CA ILE A 73 -2.65 -12.88 -0.04
C ILE A 73 -3.27 -13.45 1.25
N ILE A 74 -3.96 -12.60 1.98
CA ILE A 74 -4.71 -12.96 3.17
C ILE A 74 -6.14 -13.24 2.75
N SER A 75 -6.66 -14.42 3.06
CA SER A 75 -8.04 -14.81 2.84
C SER A 75 -8.71 -15.25 4.13
N LYS A 76 -10.01 -15.01 4.26
CA LYS A 76 -10.79 -15.36 5.44
C LYS A 76 -11.17 -16.84 5.52
N ASN A 77 -11.17 -17.55 4.40
CA ASN A 77 -11.63 -18.94 4.38
C ASN A 77 -10.61 -19.87 3.69
N ARG A 78 -10.69 -21.14 4.08
CA ARG A 78 -9.78 -22.19 3.62
C ARG A 78 -9.97 -22.52 2.14
N GLU A 79 -11.18 -22.47 1.65
CA GLU A 79 -11.50 -22.80 0.25
C GLU A 79 -10.81 -21.82 -0.70
N THR A 80 -10.99 -20.51 -0.47
CA THR A 80 -10.30 -19.46 -1.23
C THR A 80 -8.78 -19.60 -1.13
N LYS A 81 -8.26 -19.93 0.05
CA LYS A 81 -6.82 -20.15 0.23
C LYS A 81 -6.31 -21.32 -0.63
N LEU A 82 -7.01 -22.45 -0.63
CA LEU A 82 -6.65 -23.62 -1.45
C LEU A 82 -6.72 -23.29 -2.95
N TYR A 83 -7.75 -22.57 -3.38
CA TYR A 83 -7.88 -22.13 -4.76
C TYR A 83 -6.70 -21.22 -5.17
N ILE A 84 -6.31 -20.26 -4.33
CA ILE A 84 -5.14 -19.41 -4.57
C ILE A 84 -3.85 -20.23 -4.60
N ASP A 85 -3.71 -21.26 -3.75
CA ASP A 85 -2.55 -22.15 -3.76
C ASP A 85 -2.40 -22.90 -5.10
N GLN A 86 -3.51 -23.33 -5.70
CA GLN A 86 -3.52 -23.93 -7.02
C GLN A 86 -3.11 -22.90 -8.09
N LEU A 87 -3.74 -21.72 -8.10
CA LEU A 87 -3.46 -20.66 -9.06
C LEU A 87 -1.99 -20.25 -9.07
N LYS A 88 -1.35 -20.10 -7.90
CA LYS A 88 0.07 -19.72 -7.81
C LYS A 88 1.03 -20.88 -8.16
N ASN A 89 0.52 -22.11 -8.26
CA ASN A 89 1.27 -23.30 -8.64
C ASN A 89 0.80 -23.88 -9.98
N PHE A 90 0.75 -23.04 -11.01
CA PHE A 90 0.40 -23.42 -12.38
C PHE A 90 -1.01 -24.03 -12.55
N GLY A 91 -1.87 -23.98 -11.55
CA GLY A 91 -3.20 -24.60 -11.56
C GLY A 91 -3.21 -26.08 -11.14
N PHE A 92 -2.11 -26.62 -10.62
CA PHE A 92 -2.04 -27.99 -10.15
C PHE A 92 -2.84 -28.22 -8.87
N VAL A 93 -3.65 -29.29 -8.86
CA VAL A 93 -4.35 -29.84 -7.70
C VAL A 93 -3.56 -30.98 -7.05
N ASP A 94 -2.84 -31.74 -7.84
CA ASP A 94 -1.90 -32.80 -7.46
C ASP A 94 -0.76 -32.89 -8.50
N GLU A 95 0.08 -33.93 -8.42
CA GLU A 95 1.25 -34.10 -9.30
C GLU A 95 0.92 -34.19 -10.78
N ASN A 96 -0.29 -34.64 -11.15
CA ASN A 96 -0.66 -35.01 -12.52
C ASN A 96 -1.90 -34.25 -13.02
N THR A 97 -2.62 -33.54 -12.15
CA THR A 97 -3.90 -32.93 -12.49
C THR A 97 -3.82 -31.41 -12.44
N VAL A 98 -4.11 -30.77 -13.57
CA VAL A 98 -4.25 -29.31 -13.70
C VAL A 98 -5.73 -29.00 -13.89
N ASP A 99 -6.31 -28.26 -12.97
CA ASP A 99 -7.74 -27.92 -12.96
C ASP A 99 -8.00 -26.42 -13.24
N GLN A 100 -6.99 -25.58 -13.05
CA GLN A 100 -7.11 -24.14 -13.21
C GLN A 100 -6.02 -23.55 -14.12
N ILE A 101 -6.32 -22.39 -14.72
CA ILE A 101 -5.30 -21.59 -15.40
C ILE A 101 -4.51 -20.82 -14.33
N GLY A 102 -3.29 -21.23 -14.08
CA GLY A 102 -2.44 -20.64 -13.03
C GLY A 102 -1.15 -20.04 -13.56
N ILE A 103 -0.37 -19.48 -12.63
CA ILE A 103 0.95 -18.89 -12.88
C ILE A 103 2.00 -19.53 -11.96
N ASN A 104 3.27 -19.25 -12.20
CA ASN A 104 4.30 -19.50 -11.21
C ASN A 104 4.39 -18.32 -10.23
N GLY A 105 3.55 -18.35 -9.21
CA GLY A 105 3.47 -17.32 -8.16
C GLY A 105 4.05 -17.76 -6.82
N LYS A 106 4.87 -18.81 -6.80
CA LYS A 106 5.48 -19.32 -5.55
C LYS A 106 6.64 -18.42 -5.11
N MET A 107 6.71 -18.17 -3.80
CA MET A 107 7.88 -17.54 -3.19
C MET A 107 9.05 -18.53 -3.20
N SER A 108 10.26 -18.07 -3.51
CA SER A 108 11.45 -18.90 -3.38
C SER A 108 11.78 -19.18 -1.90
N GLU A 109 12.38 -20.31 -1.61
CA GLU A 109 12.78 -20.67 -0.24
C GLU A 109 13.82 -19.71 0.35
N PHE A 110 14.69 -19.13 -0.49
CA PHE A 110 15.63 -18.12 -0.09
C PHE A 110 14.92 -16.85 0.41
N ASN A 111 13.94 -16.35 -0.33
CA ASN A 111 13.11 -15.19 0.08
C ASN A 111 12.31 -15.52 1.35
N ALA A 112 11.76 -16.72 1.45
CA ALA A 112 11.03 -17.17 2.64
C ALA A 112 11.94 -17.23 3.87
N ALA A 113 13.15 -17.77 3.75
CA ALA A 113 14.13 -17.81 4.84
C ALA A 113 14.51 -16.40 5.31
N LEU A 114 14.76 -15.47 4.38
CA LEU A 114 14.98 -14.06 4.72
C LEU A 114 13.79 -13.47 5.48
N GLY A 115 12.56 -13.75 5.03
CA GLY A 115 11.33 -13.31 5.70
C GLY A 115 11.25 -13.79 7.15
N LEU A 116 11.57 -15.05 7.41
CA LEU A 116 11.59 -15.61 8.76
C LEU A 116 12.62 -14.91 9.67
N VAL A 117 13.76 -14.51 9.13
CA VAL A 117 14.76 -13.71 9.86
C VAL A 117 14.24 -12.29 10.12
N GLN A 118 13.68 -11.62 9.11
CA GLN A 118 13.14 -10.27 9.22
C GLN A 118 12.02 -10.17 10.25
N LEU A 119 11.14 -11.17 10.33
CA LEU A 119 10.05 -11.21 11.32
C LEU A 119 10.54 -11.07 12.77
N LYS A 120 11.72 -11.58 13.08
CA LYS A 120 12.30 -11.48 14.44
C LYS A 120 12.68 -10.04 14.83
N HIS A 121 12.77 -9.14 13.85
CA HIS A 121 13.27 -7.79 14.03
C HIS A 121 12.25 -6.70 13.72
N ILE A 122 11.08 -7.06 13.19
CA ILE A 122 10.11 -6.09 12.65
C ILE A 122 9.62 -5.07 13.68
N ASP A 123 9.34 -5.49 14.90
CA ASP A 123 8.90 -4.56 15.95
C ASP A 123 9.96 -3.52 16.30
N LYS A 124 11.23 -3.92 16.35
CA LYS A 124 12.36 -3.00 16.54
C LYS A 124 12.50 -2.03 15.37
N VAL A 125 12.29 -2.49 14.14
CA VAL A 125 12.32 -1.66 12.93
C VAL A 125 11.19 -0.62 12.98
N ILE A 126 9.96 -1.03 13.28
CA ILE A 126 8.80 -0.13 13.39
C ILE A 126 9.02 0.92 14.50
N THR A 127 9.55 0.50 15.65
CA THR A 127 9.86 1.43 16.76
C THR A 127 10.88 2.49 16.34
N LYS A 128 11.95 2.11 15.65
CA LYS A 128 12.95 3.08 15.15
C LYS A 128 12.35 4.02 14.10
N ARG A 129 11.54 3.51 13.18
CA ARG A 129 10.85 4.32 12.18
C ARG A 129 9.89 5.31 12.82
N LYS A 130 9.18 4.90 13.88
CA LYS A 130 8.33 5.80 14.67
C LYS A 130 9.13 6.98 15.21
N ALA A 131 10.25 6.74 15.88
CA ALA A 131 11.07 7.80 16.42
C ALA A 131 11.57 8.79 15.35
N ILE A 132 11.93 8.29 14.16
CA ILE A 132 12.32 9.13 13.02
C ILE A 132 11.11 9.94 12.52
N SER A 133 9.94 9.30 12.40
CA SER A 133 8.70 9.96 11.98
C SER A 133 8.31 11.09 12.94
N ASP A 134 8.32 10.82 14.24
CA ASP A 134 8.01 11.80 15.29
C ASP A 134 8.99 12.99 15.22
N HIS A 135 10.26 12.73 14.99
CA HIS A 135 11.28 13.78 14.83
C HIS A 135 10.99 14.64 13.59
N TYR A 136 10.76 14.04 12.41
CA TYR A 136 10.39 14.77 11.21
C TYR A 136 9.14 15.64 11.43
N GLU A 137 8.10 15.05 12.01
CA GLU A 137 6.84 15.77 12.27
C GLU A 137 7.08 17.00 13.16
N SER A 138 7.84 16.85 14.25
CA SER A 138 8.16 17.94 15.18
C SER A 138 8.96 19.09 14.54
N GLN A 139 9.82 18.78 13.56
CA GLN A 139 10.62 19.81 12.88
C GLN A 139 9.84 20.45 11.73
N LEU A 140 9.18 19.64 10.90
CA LEU A 140 8.45 20.13 9.73
C LEU A 140 7.18 20.90 10.07
N ALA A 141 6.55 20.62 11.23
CA ALA A 141 5.42 21.38 11.72
C ALA A 141 5.72 22.89 11.94
N LYS A 142 7.00 23.25 12.04
CA LYS A 142 7.47 24.63 12.20
C LYS A 142 7.66 25.35 10.86
N ILE A 143 7.52 24.65 9.75
CA ILE A 143 7.78 25.19 8.42
C ILE A 143 6.46 25.53 7.76
N GLU A 144 6.22 26.81 7.54
CA GLU A 144 5.03 27.26 6.82
C GLU A 144 5.01 26.71 5.38
N GLY A 145 3.82 26.30 4.93
CA GLY A 145 3.64 25.72 3.61
C GLY A 145 3.98 24.22 3.47
N ILE A 146 4.53 23.59 4.51
CA ILE A 146 4.68 22.14 4.57
C ILE A 146 3.60 21.54 5.47
N SER A 147 3.00 20.46 5.02
CA SER A 147 2.02 19.71 5.81
C SER A 147 2.38 18.23 5.84
N CYS A 148 2.58 17.70 7.05
CA CYS A 148 2.73 16.26 7.24
C CYS A 148 1.36 15.60 7.22
N ILE A 149 1.27 14.41 6.62
CA ILE A 149 0.07 13.59 6.70
C ILE A 149 0.14 12.85 8.03
N GLY A 150 -0.38 13.45 9.11
CA GLY A 150 -0.34 12.93 10.48
C GLY A 150 -0.97 11.53 10.65
N SER A 151 -0.84 10.94 11.83
CA SER A 151 -1.47 9.65 12.18
C SER A 151 -3.01 9.74 12.11
N ILE A 152 -3.68 8.61 11.88
CA ILE A 152 -5.15 8.51 11.94
C ILE A 152 -5.52 7.95 13.32
N GLY A 153 -5.97 8.82 14.23
CA GLY A 153 -6.51 8.41 15.52
C GLY A 153 -5.59 7.44 16.29
N GLU A 154 -6.19 6.46 16.97
CA GLU A 154 -5.50 5.46 17.80
C GLU A 154 -4.90 4.28 17.02
N MET A 155 -4.77 4.39 15.70
CA MET A 155 -4.25 3.31 14.87
C MET A 155 -2.75 3.10 15.04
N LYS A 156 -2.31 1.84 15.17
CA LYS A 156 -0.89 1.49 15.16
C LYS A 156 -0.36 1.51 13.72
N SER A 157 0.42 2.53 13.37
CA SER A 157 1.09 2.64 12.07
C SER A 157 2.37 1.79 12.02
N ASN A 158 2.81 1.48 10.80
CA ASN A 158 4.10 0.83 10.55
C ASN A 158 5.21 1.82 10.15
N TYR A 159 4.89 3.10 9.98
CA TYR A 159 5.82 4.17 9.60
C TYR A 159 6.67 3.83 8.36
N SER A 160 6.05 3.13 7.40
CA SER A 160 6.71 2.70 6.17
C SER A 160 7.07 3.89 5.27
N TYR A 161 6.25 4.92 5.28
CA TYR A 161 6.39 6.16 4.53
C TYR A 161 6.23 7.37 5.43
N PHE A 162 6.84 8.49 5.02
CA PHE A 162 6.64 9.79 5.63
C PHE A 162 6.27 10.80 4.53
N PRO A 163 5.02 10.84 4.10
CA PRO A 163 4.57 11.76 3.06
C PRO A 163 4.39 13.18 3.61
N ILE A 164 4.84 14.16 2.83
CA ILE A 164 4.58 15.59 3.06
C ILE A 164 3.82 16.16 1.86
N LEU A 165 3.03 17.19 2.14
CA LEU A 165 2.38 18.01 1.11
C LEU A 165 3.02 19.39 1.09
N VAL A 166 3.40 19.87 -0.09
CA VAL A 166 3.91 21.21 -0.32
C VAL A 166 2.73 22.09 -0.75
N LYS A 167 2.38 23.06 0.08
CA LYS A 167 1.25 23.97 -0.17
C LYS A 167 1.69 25.15 -1.03
N ASN A 168 0.74 25.83 -1.65
CA ASN A 168 0.99 27.04 -2.45
C ASN A 168 1.64 28.18 -1.66
N SER A 169 1.52 28.19 -0.31
CA SER A 169 2.18 29.14 0.58
C SER A 169 3.67 28.86 0.79
N PHE A 170 4.18 27.70 0.36
CA PHE A 170 5.61 27.39 0.44
C PHE A 170 6.37 28.21 -0.62
N PRO A 171 7.57 28.76 -0.33
CA PRO A 171 8.26 29.70 -1.21
C PRO A 171 8.66 29.16 -2.58
N ILE A 172 8.72 27.84 -2.74
CA ILE A 172 9.09 27.20 -4.01
C ILE A 172 8.11 26.04 -4.31
N SER A 173 8.02 25.64 -5.56
CA SER A 173 7.18 24.51 -5.96
C SER A 173 7.66 23.17 -5.37
N ARG A 174 6.77 22.17 -5.34
CA ARG A 174 7.12 20.79 -4.97
C ARG A 174 8.30 20.29 -5.81
N ASP A 175 8.31 20.58 -7.09
CA ASP A 175 9.31 20.07 -8.02
C ASP A 175 10.67 20.75 -7.79
N ASP A 176 10.70 22.06 -7.55
CA ASP A 176 11.93 22.76 -7.14
C ASP A 176 12.44 22.26 -5.79
N LEU A 177 11.55 21.98 -4.83
CA LEU A 177 11.93 21.40 -3.55
C LEU A 177 12.57 20.01 -3.74
N TYR A 178 11.93 19.16 -4.58
CA TYR A 178 12.46 17.84 -4.90
C TYR A 178 13.87 17.91 -5.49
N ASP A 179 14.09 18.82 -6.45
CA ASP A 179 15.39 18.98 -7.09
C ASP A 179 16.45 19.53 -6.12
N LYS A 180 16.08 20.49 -5.27
CA LYS A 180 16.98 21.00 -4.21
C LYS A 180 17.36 19.92 -3.20
N LEU A 181 16.41 19.10 -2.76
CA LEU A 181 16.67 17.96 -1.86
C LEU A 181 17.66 16.99 -2.51
N LYS A 182 17.45 16.65 -3.77
CA LYS A 182 18.33 15.76 -4.54
C LYS A 182 19.75 16.32 -4.68
N LEU A 183 19.90 17.62 -4.96
CA LEU A 183 21.20 18.30 -5.02
C LEU A 183 21.94 18.26 -3.66
N ASN A 184 21.22 18.18 -2.57
CA ASN A 184 21.77 18.05 -1.20
C ASN A 184 21.88 16.59 -0.73
N GLY A 185 21.79 15.61 -1.62
CA GLY A 185 21.93 14.19 -1.32
C GLY A 185 20.72 13.56 -0.62
N ILE A 186 19.58 14.25 -0.58
CA ILE A 186 18.34 13.75 0.01
C ILE A 186 17.44 13.20 -1.09
N HIS A 187 17.32 11.88 -1.16
CA HIS A 187 16.57 11.17 -2.20
C HIS A 187 15.10 10.97 -1.80
N ALA A 188 14.32 12.04 -1.96
CA ALA A 188 12.86 11.97 -1.85
C ALA A 188 12.23 11.31 -3.10
N ARG A 189 10.93 11.08 -3.07
CA ARG A 189 10.15 10.60 -4.22
C ARG A 189 8.85 11.37 -4.32
N LYS A 190 8.40 11.60 -5.57
CA LYS A 190 7.07 12.14 -5.86
C LYS A 190 6.10 10.96 -5.88
N TYR A 191 5.34 10.74 -4.83
CA TYR A 191 4.40 9.62 -4.71
C TYR A 191 2.93 10.08 -4.69
N PHE A 192 2.09 9.58 -5.56
CA PHE A 192 2.39 8.75 -6.73
C PHE A 192 2.28 9.63 -7.95
N TYR A 193 3.38 9.90 -8.59
CA TYR A 193 3.43 10.80 -9.74
C TYR A 193 4.30 10.17 -10.85
N PRO A 194 3.82 10.21 -12.11
CA PRO A 194 2.47 10.63 -12.52
C PRO A 194 1.39 9.66 -12.04
N LEU A 195 0.14 10.11 -11.98
CA LEU A 195 -0.99 9.22 -11.72
C LEU A 195 -1.13 8.18 -12.84
N ILE A 196 -1.61 6.99 -12.52
CA ILE A 196 -1.86 5.92 -13.51
C ILE A 196 -2.77 6.42 -14.63
N THR A 197 -3.77 7.23 -14.29
CA THR A 197 -4.70 7.84 -15.25
C THR A 197 -4.04 8.79 -16.25
N ASN A 198 -2.81 9.23 -15.95
CA ASN A 198 -2.01 10.10 -16.82
C ASN A 198 -0.95 9.33 -17.62
N PHE A 199 -0.91 8.00 -17.51
CA PHE A 199 0.01 7.21 -18.32
C PHE A 199 -0.41 7.23 -19.80
N PRO A 200 0.54 7.37 -20.75
CA PRO A 200 0.22 7.48 -22.16
C PRO A 200 -0.71 6.37 -22.68
N MET A 201 -0.49 5.13 -22.24
CA MET A 201 -1.30 3.98 -22.65
C MET A 201 -2.73 3.96 -22.06
N ILE A 202 -3.03 4.84 -21.09
CA ILE A 202 -4.33 4.93 -20.41
C ILE A 202 -5.03 6.25 -20.74
N HIS A 203 -4.27 7.31 -21.01
CA HIS A 203 -4.74 8.67 -21.21
C HIS A 203 -5.80 8.80 -22.31
N ASP A 204 -5.68 8.04 -23.40
CA ASP A 204 -6.61 8.08 -24.53
C ASP A 204 -7.95 7.36 -24.26
N ASN A 205 -8.06 6.66 -23.12
CA ASN A 205 -9.29 6.00 -22.74
C ASN A 205 -10.20 6.98 -21.96
N ARG A 206 -11.29 7.45 -22.59
CA ARG A 206 -12.28 8.37 -22.00
C ARG A 206 -12.86 7.92 -20.66
N ALA A 207 -12.78 6.62 -20.34
CA ALA A 207 -13.21 6.08 -19.04
C ALA A 207 -12.29 6.49 -17.89
N PHE A 208 -11.04 6.87 -18.19
CA PHE A 208 -9.99 7.15 -17.20
C PHE A 208 -9.40 8.56 -17.30
N GLY A 209 -10.05 9.49 -18.01
CA GLY A 209 -9.60 10.87 -18.13
C GLY A 209 -9.29 11.51 -16.77
N SER A 210 -8.20 12.24 -16.69
CA SER A 210 -7.69 12.82 -15.43
C SER A 210 -8.68 13.78 -14.76
N GLU A 211 -9.54 14.44 -15.55
CA GLU A 211 -10.61 15.35 -15.08
C GLU A 211 -11.64 14.65 -14.17
N ARG A 212 -11.72 13.32 -14.23
CA ARG A 212 -12.63 12.53 -13.39
C ARG A 212 -12.07 12.28 -11.98
N PHE A 213 -10.80 12.63 -11.74
CA PHE A 213 -10.08 12.38 -10.49
C PHE A 213 -9.47 13.68 -9.90
N PRO A 214 -10.29 14.73 -9.65
CA PRO A 214 -9.77 16.04 -9.27
C PRO A 214 -9.01 16.03 -7.93
N ILE A 215 -9.41 15.17 -6.99
CA ILE A 215 -8.72 15.05 -5.70
C ILE A 215 -7.34 14.41 -5.88
N ALA A 216 -7.27 13.30 -6.64
CA ALA A 216 -6.00 12.63 -6.89
C ALA A 216 -5.02 13.54 -7.63
N ASN A 217 -5.49 14.26 -8.65
CA ASN A 217 -4.68 15.25 -9.37
C ASN A 217 -4.15 16.34 -8.44
N ARG A 218 -5.01 16.93 -7.61
CA ARG A 218 -4.60 17.98 -6.67
C ARG A 218 -3.58 17.50 -5.63
N VAL A 219 -3.67 16.24 -5.19
CA VAL A 219 -2.75 15.68 -4.17
C VAL A 219 -1.43 15.25 -4.81
N SER A 220 -1.43 14.87 -6.09
CA SER A 220 -0.23 14.42 -6.79
C SER A 220 0.56 15.55 -7.46
N SER A 221 -0.03 16.72 -7.62
CA SER A 221 0.62 17.93 -8.15
C SER A 221 1.22 18.78 -7.05
#